data_fa6716c4f651731037164b7d4ea42f49
#
_entry.id   fa6716c4f651731037164b7d4ea42f49
#
_cell.length_a   1.000
_cell.length_b   1.000
_cell.length_c   1.000
_cell.angle_alpha   90.00
_cell.angle_beta   90.00
_cell.angle_gamma   90.00
#
_symmetry.space_group_name_H-M   'P 1'
#
loop_
_entity.id
_entity.type
_entity.pdbx_description
1 polymer ?
#
loop_
_entity_poly.entity_id
_entity_poly.type
_entity_poly.pdbx_seq_one_letter_code
_entity_poly.pdbx_strand_id
1 'polypeptide(L)'
;MQALILAGGEGTRLRPLTSTVPKPVVPLVDRPFIAYMLEWLRRHGVDDVVMSCGFLASGVRNVLGDGSSYGMRIRYVEEPRPLGTGGALKFAAPLLDDRFLMLNGDILTDLDLSAQIAQHEATGAVATLALTPVENPSAYGLVRLEPDNRVREFVEKPSADQIDTNTISAGAYVLERSVLDLLAEGEPASIERDVFPRLVGGGLYGHVAEGYWLDIGTPERYLEGTFDILEGTVESAVRERLGENFTAVAPDVENAGRIIPAAIVEPGCRIGADARIGGRVVLERDVSVGEATVIERAVILQGAEIGDHCVIRGCIVGGGVRIGDRCHVEGLAVLGEGVTIGDDNVITHGARIFPGVTIPDGAIKF
;
A
#
# COMPACT_ATOMS: atom_id res chain seq x y z
N MET A 1 16.96 0.91 16.19
CA MET A 1 15.59 0.89 16.78
C MET A 1 14.81 -0.22 16.10
N GLN A 2 13.90 -0.88 16.80
CA GLN A 2 13.04 -1.94 16.28
C GLN A 2 11.71 -1.39 15.78
N ALA A 3 11.09 -2.03 14.78
CA ALA A 3 9.74 -1.70 14.32
C ALA A 3 8.80 -2.91 14.43
N LEU A 4 7.57 -2.65 14.89
CA LEU A 4 6.42 -3.55 14.75
C LEU A 4 5.57 -3.07 13.58
N ILE A 5 5.34 -3.91 12.58
CA ILE A 5 4.45 -3.62 11.46
C ILE A 5 3.17 -4.44 11.59
N LEU A 6 2.03 -3.77 11.62
CA LEU A 6 0.72 -4.42 11.65
C LEU A 6 0.28 -4.80 10.24
N ALA A 7 0.32 -6.07 9.93
CA ALA A 7 0.05 -6.66 8.61
C ALA A 7 -1.11 -7.69 8.64
N GLY A 8 -1.97 -7.63 9.67
CA GLY A 8 -3.02 -8.63 9.92
C GLY A 8 -4.33 -8.44 9.15
N GLY A 9 -4.52 -7.32 8.45
CA GLY A 9 -5.77 -6.97 7.80
C GLY A 9 -6.07 -7.79 6.53
N GLU A 10 -7.35 -8.14 6.30
CA GLU A 10 -7.80 -8.88 5.11
C GLU A 10 -7.76 -8.08 3.81
N GLY A 11 -7.65 -6.74 3.86
CA GLY A 11 -7.65 -5.89 2.67
C GLY A 11 -8.91 -5.96 1.81
N THR A 12 -10.08 -6.16 2.42
CA THR A 12 -11.35 -6.41 1.72
C THR A 12 -11.73 -5.34 0.71
N ARG A 13 -11.39 -4.08 0.97
CA ARG A 13 -11.66 -2.95 0.06
C ARG A 13 -10.85 -3.00 -1.24
N LEU A 14 -9.70 -3.69 -1.25
CA LEU A 14 -8.85 -3.93 -2.42
C LEU A 14 -9.23 -5.17 -3.22
N ARG A 15 -10.18 -6.00 -2.74
CA ARG A 15 -10.65 -7.14 -3.53
C ARG A 15 -11.13 -6.69 -4.90
N PRO A 16 -10.85 -7.47 -5.95
CA PRO A 16 -10.38 -8.85 -5.96
C PRO A 16 -8.86 -9.07 -5.86
N LEU A 17 -8.00 -8.04 -5.87
CA LEU A 17 -6.53 -8.20 -5.80
C LEU A 17 -6.08 -8.97 -4.54
N THR A 18 -6.74 -8.69 -3.41
CA THR A 18 -6.41 -9.31 -2.12
C THR A 18 -7.22 -10.58 -1.84
N SER A 19 -7.85 -11.17 -2.85
CA SER A 19 -8.57 -12.43 -2.67
C SER A 19 -7.64 -13.64 -2.51
N THR A 20 -6.49 -13.62 -3.19
CA THR A 20 -5.50 -14.70 -3.22
C THR A 20 -4.14 -14.28 -2.66
N VAL A 21 -3.89 -12.96 -2.57
CA VAL A 21 -2.61 -12.39 -2.13
C VAL A 21 -2.85 -11.51 -0.90
N PRO A 22 -2.08 -11.66 0.20
CA PRO A 22 -2.23 -10.80 1.36
C PRO A 22 -1.82 -9.35 1.01
N LYS A 23 -2.57 -8.37 1.53
CA LYS A 23 -2.41 -6.95 1.20
C LYS A 23 -0.95 -6.44 1.24
N PRO A 24 -0.14 -6.76 2.26
CA PRO A 24 1.24 -6.26 2.35
C PRO A 24 2.13 -6.66 1.16
N VAL A 25 1.83 -7.78 0.52
CA VAL A 25 2.64 -8.30 -0.60
C VAL A 25 1.94 -8.22 -1.96
N VAL A 26 0.81 -7.50 -2.04
CA VAL A 26 0.26 -7.10 -3.35
C VAL A 26 1.35 -6.34 -4.12
N PRO A 27 1.61 -6.68 -5.39
CA PRO A 27 2.56 -5.92 -6.20
C PRO A 27 2.19 -4.44 -6.27
N LEU A 28 3.17 -3.56 -6.15
CA LEU A 28 3.04 -2.13 -6.36
C LEU A 28 4.23 -1.67 -7.20
N VAL A 29 3.98 -1.27 -8.42
CA VAL A 29 4.98 -0.91 -9.43
C VAL A 29 5.89 -2.09 -9.79
N ASP A 30 6.98 -2.34 -9.04
CA ASP A 30 8.02 -3.32 -9.37
C ASP A 30 8.34 -4.30 -8.23
N ARG A 31 7.65 -4.17 -7.09
CA ARG A 31 7.92 -4.96 -5.89
C ARG A 31 6.69 -5.11 -5.00
N PRO A 32 6.72 -5.99 -3.98
CA PRO A 32 5.65 -6.05 -2.98
C PRO A 32 5.45 -4.71 -2.29
N PHE A 33 4.20 -4.32 -2.05
CA PHE A 33 3.86 -3.05 -1.41
C PHE A 33 4.66 -2.76 -0.13
N ILE A 34 4.75 -3.75 0.77
CA ILE A 34 5.46 -3.59 2.04
C ILE A 34 6.96 -3.29 1.87
N ALA A 35 7.57 -3.63 0.71
CA ALA A 35 8.99 -3.38 0.47
C ALA A 35 9.33 -1.88 0.44
N TYR A 36 8.38 -1.02 0.08
CA TYR A 36 8.55 0.44 0.17
C TYR A 36 8.68 0.89 1.63
N MET A 37 7.86 0.33 2.52
CA MET A 37 7.96 0.61 3.97
C MET A 37 9.29 0.09 4.54
N LEU A 38 9.74 -1.10 4.14
CA LEU A 38 11.03 -1.65 4.58
C LEU A 38 12.19 -0.76 4.10
N GLU A 39 12.15 -0.27 2.86
CA GLU A 39 13.11 0.67 2.31
C GLU A 39 13.12 1.99 3.10
N TRP A 40 11.94 2.55 3.37
CA TRP A 40 11.78 3.75 4.18
C TRP A 40 12.36 3.58 5.60
N LEU A 41 12.02 2.51 6.30
CA LEU A 41 12.57 2.17 7.62
C LEU A 41 14.10 2.09 7.60
N ARG A 42 14.67 1.42 6.60
CA ARG A 42 16.13 1.27 6.47
C ARG A 42 16.84 2.60 6.27
N ARG A 43 16.26 3.53 5.52
CA ARG A 43 16.80 4.90 5.35
C ARG A 43 16.92 5.64 6.68
N HIS A 44 16.05 5.34 7.63
CA HIS A 44 16.05 5.89 8.99
C HIS A 44 16.80 5.02 10.02
N GLY A 45 17.60 4.04 9.56
CA GLY A 45 18.45 3.21 10.45
C GLY A 45 17.67 2.15 11.24
N VAL A 46 16.50 1.76 10.78
CA VAL A 46 15.70 0.68 11.36
C VAL A 46 15.83 -0.56 10.49
N ASP A 47 16.43 -1.61 11.05
CA ASP A 47 16.76 -2.87 10.36
C ASP A 47 16.24 -4.13 11.07
N ASP A 48 15.59 -3.99 12.21
CA ASP A 48 14.93 -5.08 12.97
C ASP A 48 13.43 -4.89 12.99
N VAL A 49 12.70 -5.80 12.36
CA VAL A 49 11.26 -5.73 12.18
C VAL A 49 10.57 -6.94 12.80
N VAL A 50 9.52 -6.69 13.57
CA VAL A 50 8.51 -7.68 13.96
C VAL A 50 7.28 -7.46 13.08
N MET A 51 6.90 -8.47 12.31
CA MET A 51 5.71 -8.43 11.45
C MET A 51 4.56 -9.14 12.16
N SER A 52 3.52 -8.39 12.57
CA SER A 52 2.29 -9.00 13.09
C SER A 52 1.36 -9.33 11.93
N CYS A 53 1.19 -10.62 11.67
CA CYS A 53 0.41 -11.15 10.56
C CYS A 53 -0.87 -11.83 11.06
N GLY A 54 -1.92 -11.74 10.26
CA GLY A 54 -3.18 -12.46 10.47
C GLY A 54 -3.57 -13.23 9.21
N PHE A 55 -4.40 -12.63 8.38
CA PHE A 55 -4.88 -13.24 7.15
C PHE A 55 -3.74 -13.56 6.16
N LEU A 56 -3.65 -14.82 5.72
CA LEU A 56 -2.64 -15.32 4.77
C LEU A 56 -1.17 -15.04 5.20
N ALA A 57 -0.87 -15.18 6.50
CA ALA A 57 0.47 -14.94 7.06
C ALA A 57 1.59 -15.68 6.34
N SER A 58 1.34 -16.92 5.88
CA SER A 58 2.29 -17.72 5.09
C SER A 58 2.67 -17.04 3.77
N GLY A 59 1.73 -16.35 3.11
CA GLY A 59 1.99 -15.60 1.89
C GLY A 59 2.97 -14.46 2.11
N VAL A 60 2.82 -13.72 3.21
CA VAL A 60 3.77 -12.66 3.58
C VAL A 60 5.16 -13.23 3.84
N ARG A 61 5.24 -14.30 4.64
CA ARG A 61 6.52 -14.96 4.97
C ARG A 61 7.22 -15.54 3.74
N ASN A 62 6.47 -16.13 2.81
CA ASN A 62 7.04 -16.70 1.58
C ASN A 62 7.67 -15.63 0.69
N VAL A 63 7.12 -14.42 0.66
CA VAL A 63 7.63 -13.32 -0.15
C VAL A 63 8.80 -12.60 0.51
N LEU A 64 8.73 -12.33 1.81
CA LEU A 64 9.72 -11.51 2.51
C LEU A 64 10.85 -12.35 3.15
N GLY A 65 10.66 -13.66 3.37
CA GLY A 65 11.63 -14.52 4.01
C GLY A 65 12.01 -14.04 5.41
N ASP A 66 13.28 -14.07 5.71
CA ASP A 66 13.87 -13.55 6.95
C ASP A 66 14.24 -12.05 6.86
N GLY A 67 13.98 -11.41 5.72
CA GLY A 67 14.28 -10.01 5.46
C GLY A 67 15.67 -9.74 4.92
N SER A 68 16.54 -10.74 4.80
CA SER A 68 17.92 -10.56 4.35
C SER A 68 18.04 -9.95 2.94
N SER A 69 17.12 -10.30 2.03
CA SER A 69 17.03 -9.71 0.68
C SER A 69 16.71 -8.21 0.67
N TYR A 70 16.14 -7.69 1.77
CA TYR A 70 15.86 -6.27 1.97
C TYR A 70 16.89 -5.58 2.86
N GLY A 71 17.96 -6.30 3.29
CA GLY A 71 18.98 -5.81 4.23
C GLY A 71 18.42 -5.59 5.64
N MET A 72 17.43 -6.38 6.05
CA MET A 72 16.73 -6.29 7.33
C MET A 72 16.67 -7.66 8.02
N ARG A 73 16.30 -7.68 9.28
CA ARG A 73 15.92 -8.87 10.03
C ARG A 73 14.41 -8.83 10.28
N ILE A 74 13.66 -9.78 9.73
CA ILE A 74 12.21 -9.86 9.92
C ILE A 74 11.87 -11.08 10.77
N ARG A 75 11.17 -10.84 11.87
CA ARG A 75 10.54 -11.85 12.72
C ARG A 75 9.03 -11.75 12.60
N TYR A 76 8.34 -12.86 12.74
CA TYR A 76 6.90 -12.93 12.54
C TYR A 76 6.21 -13.36 13.81
N VAL A 77 5.09 -12.70 14.12
CA VAL A 77 4.06 -13.18 15.05
C VAL A 77 2.77 -13.38 14.26
N GLU A 78 2.09 -14.48 14.54
CA GLU A 78 0.86 -14.84 13.85
C GLU A 78 -0.29 -14.88 14.85
N GLU A 79 -1.23 -13.94 14.69
CA GLU A 79 -2.38 -13.82 15.57
C GLU A 79 -3.33 -15.00 15.38
N PRO A 80 -3.76 -15.70 16.43
CA PRO A 80 -4.67 -16.84 16.33
C PRO A 80 -6.07 -16.44 15.85
N ARG A 81 -6.42 -15.17 16.00
CA ARG A 81 -7.64 -14.50 15.55
C ARG A 81 -7.40 -12.99 15.46
N PRO A 82 -8.22 -12.21 14.77
CA PRO A 82 -8.08 -10.76 14.74
C PRO A 82 -8.18 -10.17 16.16
N LEU A 83 -7.11 -9.52 16.62
CA LEU A 83 -7.02 -8.89 17.93
C LEU A 83 -7.15 -7.36 17.89
N GLY A 84 -7.24 -6.76 16.70
CA GLY A 84 -7.20 -5.30 16.52
C GLY A 84 -5.79 -4.75 16.77
N THR A 85 -5.60 -3.44 16.54
CA THR A 85 -4.27 -2.80 16.56
C THR A 85 -3.58 -2.88 17.93
N GLY A 86 -4.33 -2.68 19.02
CA GLY A 86 -3.81 -2.79 20.39
C GLY A 86 -3.58 -4.22 20.83
N GLY A 87 -4.49 -5.15 20.49
CA GLY A 87 -4.33 -6.56 20.83
C GLY A 87 -3.16 -7.21 20.08
N ALA A 88 -2.96 -6.88 18.79
CA ALA A 88 -1.80 -7.29 18.00
C ALA A 88 -0.49 -6.78 18.61
N LEU A 89 -0.46 -5.50 19.04
CA LEU A 89 0.66 -4.91 19.76
C LEU A 89 0.97 -5.69 21.04
N LYS A 90 -0.04 -5.98 21.86
CA LYS A 90 0.14 -6.74 23.11
C LYS A 90 0.63 -8.17 22.83
N PHE A 91 0.12 -8.80 21.79
CA PHE A 91 0.52 -10.16 21.37
C PHE A 91 1.98 -10.22 20.91
N ALA A 92 2.48 -9.16 20.27
CA ALA A 92 3.89 -9.04 19.86
C ALA A 92 4.86 -8.70 21.00
N ALA A 93 4.36 -8.32 22.20
CA ALA A 93 5.14 -7.82 23.32
C ALA A 93 6.39 -8.65 23.70
N PRO A 94 6.41 -10.01 23.64
CA PRO A 94 7.60 -10.80 23.96
C PRO A 94 8.79 -10.56 23.03
N LEU A 95 8.58 -9.99 21.83
CA LEU A 95 9.61 -9.72 20.83
C LEU A 95 10.03 -8.25 20.77
N LEU A 96 9.33 -7.36 21.51
CA LEU A 96 9.55 -5.92 21.42
C LEU A 96 10.58 -5.41 22.45
N ASP A 97 11.35 -4.43 22.02
CA ASP A 97 12.29 -3.69 22.85
C ASP A 97 11.56 -2.72 23.80
N ASP A 98 12.32 -2.00 24.64
CA ASP A 98 11.77 -1.01 25.59
C ASP A 98 11.18 0.20 24.87
N ARG A 99 11.76 0.60 23.75
CA ARG A 99 11.27 1.61 22.83
C ARG A 99 11.25 1.04 21.42
N PHE A 100 10.16 1.20 20.72
CA PHE A 100 9.98 0.68 19.37
C PHE A 100 9.05 1.57 18.53
N LEU A 101 9.12 1.38 17.22
CA LEU A 101 8.15 1.92 16.28
C LEU A 101 6.97 0.96 16.14
N MET A 102 5.76 1.48 15.99
CA MET A 102 4.59 0.72 15.56
C MET A 102 4.02 1.37 14.30
N LEU A 103 3.78 0.57 13.27
CA LEU A 103 3.40 1.05 11.95
C LEU A 103 2.18 0.30 11.42
N ASN A 104 1.26 1.02 10.83
CA ASN A 104 0.20 0.43 10.02
C ASN A 104 0.80 -0.06 8.70
N GLY A 105 0.69 -1.35 8.40
CA GLY A 105 1.31 -2.00 7.24
C GLY A 105 0.64 -1.71 5.90
N ASP A 106 -0.17 -0.64 5.83
CA ASP A 106 -0.93 -0.25 4.63
C ASP A 106 -0.71 1.21 4.20
N ILE A 107 0.32 1.87 4.73
CA ILE A 107 0.71 3.22 4.36
C ILE A 107 1.90 3.20 3.37
N LEU A 108 1.83 4.04 2.35
CA LEU A 108 2.95 4.43 1.50
C LEU A 108 3.41 5.82 1.96
N THR A 109 4.67 5.95 2.36
CA THR A 109 5.16 7.18 2.97
C THR A 109 6.67 7.36 2.85
N ASP A 110 7.11 8.61 2.88
CA ASP A 110 8.50 9.02 3.02
C ASP A 110 8.69 10.07 4.14
N LEU A 111 7.74 10.14 5.10
CA LEU A 111 7.80 11.05 6.24
C LEU A 111 9.14 10.94 7.00
N ASP A 112 9.63 12.07 7.55
CA ASP A 112 10.87 12.09 8.33
C ASP A 112 10.72 11.40 9.71
N LEU A 113 10.94 10.10 9.73
CA LEU A 113 10.90 9.28 10.93
C LEU A 113 12.01 9.63 11.94
N SER A 114 13.17 10.09 11.45
CA SER A 114 14.27 10.50 12.32
C SER A 114 13.91 11.72 13.15
N ALA A 115 13.22 12.70 12.56
CA ALA A 115 12.73 13.87 13.28
C ALA A 115 11.64 13.51 14.31
N GLN A 116 10.76 12.57 13.98
CA GLN A 116 9.76 12.06 14.94
C GLN A 116 10.42 11.39 16.15
N ILE A 117 11.42 10.54 15.91
CA ILE A 117 12.17 9.85 16.98
C ILE A 117 12.90 10.88 17.86
N ALA A 118 13.57 11.86 17.25
CA ALA A 118 14.28 12.91 17.98
C ALA A 118 13.32 13.75 18.86
N GLN A 119 12.13 14.10 18.37
CA GLN A 119 11.11 14.78 19.17
C GLN A 119 10.63 13.92 20.33
N HIS A 120 10.40 12.63 20.10
CA HIS A 120 10.00 11.68 21.14
C HIS A 120 11.02 11.66 22.30
N GLU A 121 12.29 11.59 21.96
CA GLU A 121 13.39 11.60 22.95
C GLU A 121 13.49 12.93 23.70
N ALA A 122 13.38 14.04 22.98
CA ALA A 122 13.49 15.37 23.56
C ALA A 122 12.32 15.71 24.52
N THR A 123 11.13 15.17 24.25
CA THR A 123 9.94 15.42 25.11
C THR A 123 9.80 14.43 26.26
N GLY A 124 10.52 13.30 26.22
CA GLY A 124 10.32 12.20 27.16
C GLY A 124 8.90 11.61 27.07
N ALA A 125 8.32 11.61 25.87
CA ALA A 125 6.98 11.12 25.60
C ALA A 125 6.84 9.63 25.93
N VAL A 126 5.63 9.20 26.29
CA VAL A 126 5.25 7.78 26.36
C VAL A 126 4.87 7.26 24.97
N ALA A 127 4.26 8.13 24.16
CA ALA A 127 3.94 7.86 22.77
C ALA A 127 4.03 9.15 21.92
N THR A 128 4.58 9.05 20.70
CA THR A 128 4.60 10.13 19.73
C THR A 128 4.01 9.66 18.42
N LEU A 129 2.94 10.31 17.99
CA LEU A 129 2.23 10.02 16.75
C LEU A 129 2.84 10.83 15.60
N ALA A 130 3.16 10.20 14.46
CA ALA A 130 3.34 10.94 13.22
C ALA A 130 1.96 11.47 12.77
N LEU A 131 1.92 12.73 12.39
CA LEU A 131 0.72 13.42 11.94
C LEU A 131 0.94 14.01 10.56
N THR A 132 -0.11 13.99 9.74
CA THR A 132 -0.12 14.57 8.40
C THR A 132 -1.45 15.29 8.13
N PRO A 133 -1.47 16.38 7.35
CA PRO A 133 -2.71 16.99 6.91
C PRO A 133 -3.31 16.20 5.74
N VAL A 134 -4.65 16.07 5.71
CA VAL A 134 -5.39 15.46 4.60
C VAL A 134 -6.60 16.32 4.24
N GLU A 135 -7.08 16.20 3.00
CA GLU A 135 -8.29 16.93 2.56
C GLU A 135 -9.55 16.49 3.30
N ASN A 136 -9.71 15.18 3.52
CA ASN A 136 -10.87 14.62 4.20
C ASN A 136 -10.43 13.71 5.36
N PRO A 137 -10.49 14.18 6.60
CA PRO A 137 -10.07 13.44 7.78
C PRO A 137 -11.09 12.42 8.31
N SER A 138 -12.29 12.35 7.75
CA SER A 138 -13.42 11.54 8.30
C SER A 138 -13.15 10.04 8.45
N ALA A 139 -12.18 9.52 7.68
CA ALA A 139 -11.84 8.09 7.70
C ALA A 139 -10.72 7.72 8.67
N TYR A 140 -10.10 8.70 9.33
CA TYR A 140 -8.86 8.58 10.08
C TYR A 140 -9.00 9.03 11.54
N GLY A 141 -7.94 8.89 12.31
CA GLY A 141 -7.84 9.45 13.65
C GLY A 141 -7.49 10.94 13.61
N LEU A 142 -8.45 11.80 13.90
CA LEU A 142 -8.25 13.25 13.99
C LEU A 142 -7.46 13.60 15.26
N VAL A 143 -6.46 14.47 15.14
CA VAL A 143 -5.60 14.85 16.27
C VAL A 143 -5.56 16.35 16.44
N ARG A 144 -5.87 16.82 17.67
CA ARG A 144 -5.72 18.21 18.09
C ARG A 144 -4.52 18.36 18.98
N LEU A 145 -3.68 19.34 18.69
CA LEU A 145 -2.45 19.61 19.44
C LEU A 145 -2.57 20.86 20.30
N GLU A 146 -1.84 20.86 21.40
CA GLU A 146 -1.43 22.04 22.14
C GLU A 146 -0.22 22.72 21.45
N PRO A 147 0.11 23.99 21.78
CA PRO A 147 1.25 24.68 21.16
C PRO A 147 2.62 24.02 21.38
N ASP A 148 2.75 23.13 22.34
CA ASP A 148 3.96 22.38 22.67
C ASP A 148 3.94 20.95 22.09
N ASN A 149 3.08 20.69 21.11
CA ASN A 149 2.87 19.42 20.44
C ASN A 149 2.29 18.29 21.31
N ARG A 150 1.86 18.57 22.55
CA ARG A 150 1.06 17.59 23.28
C ARG A 150 -0.28 17.38 22.60
N VAL A 151 -0.73 16.12 22.56
CA VAL A 151 -2.06 15.81 22.06
C VAL A 151 -3.10 16.27 23.08
N ARG A 152 -3.95 17.20 22.67
CA ARG A 152 -5.10 17.66 23.44
C ARG A 152 -6.28 16.72 23.31
N GLU A 153 -6.46 16.15 22.13
CA GLU A 153 -7.57 15.25 21.83
C GLU A 153 -7.23 14.34 20.65
N PHE A 154 -7.70 13.11 20.71
CA PHE A 154 -7.65 12.11 19.66
C PHE A 154 -9.06 11.58 19.40
N VAL A 155 -9.58 11.70 18.17
CA VAL A 155 -10.91 11.26 17.79
C VAL A 155 -10.83 10.30 16.61
N GLU A 156 -11.07 9.02 16.85
CA GLU A 156 -11.05 8.00 15.79
C GLU A 156 -12.33 8.07 14.95
N LYS A 157 -12.16 8.30 13.64
CA LYS A 157 -13.24 8.43 12.65
C LYS A 157 -14.29 9.47 13.07
N PRO A 158 -13.91 10.75 13.08
CA PRO A 158 -14.79 11.84 13.54
C PRO A 158 -16.03 11.95 12.66
N SER A 159 -17.15 12.33 13.29
CA SER A 159 -18.34 12.79 12.57
C SER A 159 -18.10 14.18 11.96
N ALA A 160 -18.90 14.57 10.98
CA ALA A 160 -18.69 15.82 10.24
C ALA A 160 -18.67 17.08 11.14
N ASP A 161 -19.44 17.08 12.22
CA ASP A 161 -19.49 18.15 13.23
C ASP A 161 -18.28 18.19 14.17
N GLN A 162 -17.48 17.12 14.21
CA GLN A 162 -16.24 17.04 14.98
C GLN A 162 -15.01 17.47 14.19
N ILE A 163 -15.14 17.69 12.86
CA ILE A 163 -14.02 18.04 11.98
C ILE A 163 -13.80 19.55 11.98
N ASP A 164 -12.79 20.00 12.73
CA ASP A 164 -12.35 21.39 12.82
C ASP A 164 -10.85 21.57 12.46
N THR A 165 -10.16 20.49 12.16
CA THR A 165 -8.78 20.44 11.67
C THR A 165 -8.65 19.36 10.61
N ASN A 166 -7.61 19.43 9.81
CA ASN A 166 -7.27 18.42 8.79
C ASN A 166 -6.10 17.51 9.19
N THR A 167 -5.60 17.66 10.42
CA THR A 167 -4.44 16.89 10.92
C THR A 167 -4.89 15.54 11.45
N ILE A 168 -4.33 14.49 10.88
CA ILE A 168 -4.66 13.11 11.23
C ILE A 168 -3.44 12.32 11.69
N SER A 169 -3.69 11.21 12.38
CA SER A 169 -2.71 10.18 12.66
C SER A 169 -2.27 9.49 11.37
N ALA A 170 -0.97 9.54 11.08
CA ALA A 170 -0.38 8.96 9.88
C ALA A 170 -0.11 7.43 9.98
N GLY A 171 -0.46 6.79 11.10
CA GLY A 171 -0.25 5.36 11.29
C GLY A 171 1.20 4.95 11.55
N ALA A 172 2.02 5.88 12.03
CA ALA A 172 3.39 5.63 12.46
C ALA A 172 3.62 6.22 13.86
N TYR A 173 4.05 5.40 14.80
CA TYR A 173 4.14 5.74 16.21
C TYR A 173 5.49 5.36 16.80
N VAL A 174 6.08 6.23 17.62
CA VAL A 174 7.16 5.87 18.55
C VAL A 174 6.53 5.60 19.90
N LEU A 175 6.75 4.42 20.46
CA LEU A 175 6.11 3.96 21.69
C LEU A 175 7.15 3.50 22.71
N GLU A 176 6.97 3.89 23.96
CA GLU A 176 7.62 3.27 25.11
C GLU A 176 6.90 1.97 25.50
N ARG A 177 7.65 0.98 25.98
CA ARG A 177 7.10 -0.33 26.36
C ARG A 177 5.99 -0.24 27.42
N SER A 178 5.97 0.79 28.25
CA SER A 178 4.93 1.04 29.25
C SER A 178 3.53 1.17 28.66
N VAL A 179 3.39 1.48 27.37
CA VAL A 179 2.10 1.46 26.66
C VAL A 179 1.43 0.09 26.74
N LEU A 180 2.22 -1.00 26.78
CA LEU A 180 1.71 -2.37 26.86
C LEU A 180 0.96 -2.66 28.17
N ASP A 181 1.22 -1.90 29.24
CA ASP A 181 0.53 -2.06 30.54
C ASP A 181 -0.93 -1.60 30.50
N LEU A 182 -1.28 -0.84 29.47
CA LEU A 182 -2.65 -0.39 29.22
C LEU A 182 -3.51 -1.43 28.50
N LEU A 183 -2.92 -2.54 28.04
CA LEU A 183 -3.55 -3.57 27.22
C LEU A 183 -3.62 -4.90 27.97
N ALA A 184 -4.77 -5.59 27.87
CA ALA A 184 -4.95 -6.93 28.41
C ALA A 184 -4.39 -7.98 27.44
N GLU A 185 -3.82 -9.06 27.97
CA GLU A 185 -3.31 -10.17 27.18
C GLU A 185 -4.46 -10.99 26.56
N GLY A 186 -4.34 -11.29 25.25
CA GLY A 186 -5.30 -12.12 24.52
C GLY A 186 -6.65 -11.47 24.21
N GLU A 187 -6.87 -10.23 24.62
CA GLU A 187 -8.11 -9.50 24.36
C GLU A 187 -8.00 -8.59 23.13
N PRO A 188 -9.07 -8.51 22.31
CA PRO A 188 -9.13 -7.53 21.23
C PRO A 188 -9.12 -6.10 21.76
N ALA A 189 -8.26 -5.23 21.18
CA ALA A 189 -8.18 -3.82 21.56
C ALA A 189 -7.75 -2.98 20.33
N SER A 190 -8.16 -1.70 20.32
CA SER A 190 -7.67 -0.69 19.36
C SER A 190 -6.73 0.26 20.08
N ILE A 191 -5.54 0.47 19.56
CA ILE A 191 -4.62 1.45 20.13
C ILE A 191 -5.21 2.87 20.04
N GLU A 192 -5.96 3.16 18.98
CA GLU A 192 -6.57 4.45 18.71
C GLU A 192 -7.74 4.78 19.64
N ARG A 193 -8.52 3.78 20.02
CA ARG A 193 -9.72 3.93 20.86
C ARG A 193 -9.47 3.66 22.33
N ASP A 194 -8.61 2.68 22.63
CA ASP A 194 -8.48 2.15 23.97
C ASP A 194 -7.20 2.63 24.66
N VAL A 195 -6.17 3.11 23.91
CA VAL A 195 -4.87 3.49 24.45
C VAL A 195 -4.62 4.99 24.31
N PHE A 196 -4.62 5.55 23.11
CA PHE A 196 -4.28 6.95 22.89
C PHE A 196 -5.13 7.94 23.71
N PRO A 197 -6.47 7.78 23.83
CA PRO A 197 -7.27 8.66 24.67
C PRO A 197 -6.87 8.64 26.16
N ARG A 198 -6.34 7.52 26.66
CA ARG A 198 -5.87 7.39 28.06
C ARG A 198 -4.50 8.04 28.28
N LEU A 199 -3.75 8.28 27.22
CA LEU A 199 -2.44 8.95 27.27
C LEU A 199 -2.55 10.47 27.05
N VAL A 200 -3.71 10.99 26.66
CA VAL A 200 -3.95 12.44 26.56
C VAL A 200 -3.72 13.10 27.92
N GLY A 201 -2.89 14.15 27.93
CA GLY A 201 -2.44 14.80 29.16
C GLY A 201 -1.39 14.05 29.97
N GLY A 202 -1.03 12.81 29.56
CA GLY A 202 -0.11 11.91 30.27
C GLY A 202 1.06 11.38 29.44
N GLY A 203 1.56 12.17 28.45
CA GLY A 203 2.76 11.78 27.67
C GLY A 203 2.49 11.41 26.22
N LEU A 204 1.32 11.74 25.66
CA LEU A 204 1.01 11.63 24.24
C LEU A 204 1.38 12.92 23.51
N TYR A 205 2.24 12.80 22.51
CA TYR A 205 2.68 13.91 21.66
C TYR A 205 2.36 13.62 20.19
N GLY A 206 2.22 14.69 19.40
CA GLY A 206 2.13 14.61 17.94
C GLY A 206 3.37 15.22 17.31
N HIS A 207 3.84 14.63 16.23
CA HIS A 207 4.87 15.15 15.35
C HIS A 207 4.24 15.41 13.99
N VAL A 208 4.04 16.68 13.62
CA VAL A 208 3.56 17.02 12.28
C VAL A 208 4.73 16.82 11.32
N ALA A 209 4.70 15.72 10.58
CA ALA A 209 5.76 15.32 9.69
C ALA A 209 5.53 15.90 8.29
N GLU A 210 6.63 16.34 7.67
CA GLU A 210 6.67 16.72 6.26
C GLU A 210 6.98 15.49 5.41
N GLY A 211 6.45 15.43 4.19
CA GLY A 211 6.66 14.35 3.24
C GLY A 211 5.38 13.81 2.65
N TYR A 212 5.51 12.76 1.89
CA TYR A 212 4.41 12.06 1.25
C TYR A 212 3.74 11.05 2.20
N TRP A 213 2.42 10.99 2.13
CA TRP A 213 1.63 10.00 2.86
C TRP A 213 0.38 9.59 2.10
N LEU A 214 0.15 8.28 1.98
CA LEU A 214 -1.05 7.71 1.37
C LEU A 214 -1.42 6.37 2.02
N ASP A 215 -2.69 6.22 2.45
CA ASP A 215 -3.29 4.93 2.82
C ASP A 215 -3.70 4.17 1.56
N ILE A 216 -3.03 3.07 1.25
CA ILE A 216 -3.36 2.20 0.11
C ILE A 216 -4.45 1.19 0.52
N GLY A 217 -5.66 1.68 0.73
CA GLY A 217 -6.79 0.88 1.18
C GLY A 217 -7.80 0.50 0.10
N THR A 218 -7.80 1.17 -1.05
CA THR A 218 -8.77 0.98 -2.14
C THR A 218 -8.07 0.96 -3.50
N PRO A 219 -8.70 0.47 -4.59
CA PRO A 219 -8.11 0.50 -5.92
C PRO A 219 -7.79 1.90 -6.43
N GLU A 220 -8.59 2.89 -6.07
CA GLU A 220 -8.32 4.29 -6.39
C GLU A 220 -6.98 4.73 -5.77
N ARG A 221 -6.79 4.44 -4.47
CA ARG A 221 -5.56 4.75 -3.74
C ARG A 221 -4.37 3.90 -4.21
N TYR A 222 -4.62 2.66 -4.62
CA TYR A 222 -3.61 1.81 -5.22
C TYR A 222 -3.08 2.40 -6.54
N LEU A 223 -3.99 2.85 -7.43
CA LEU A 223 -3.58 3.52 -8.67
C LEU A 223 -2.91 4.87 -8.40
N GLU A 224 -3.44 5.67 -7.46
CA GLU A 224 -2.84 6.94 -7.02
C GLU A 224 -1.40 6.73 -6.56
N GLY A 225 -1.16 5.83 -5.59
CA GLY A 225 0.19 5.53 -5.10
C GLY A 225 1.12 4.99 -6.19
N THR A 226 0.60 4.15 -7.11
CA THR A 226 1.36 3.72 -8.29
C THR A 226 1.81 4.91 -9.13
N PHE A 227 0.90 5.83 -9.43
CA PHE A 227 1.20 7.00 -10.27
C PHE A 227 2.16 7.97 -9.59
N ASP A 228 2.01 8.18 -8.29
CA ASP A 228 2.89 9.03 -7.49
C ASP A 228 4.33 8.49 -7.43
N ILE A 229 4.48 7.15 -7.37
CA ILE A 229 5.80 6.50 -7.49
C ILE A 229 6.37 6.72 -8.90
N LEU A 230 5.57 6.51 -9.95
CA LEU A 230 6.01 6.68 -11.34
C LEU A 230 6.40 8.12 -11.67
N GLU A 231 5.78 9.11 -11.05
CA GLU A 231 6.05 10.54 -11.23
C GLU A 231 7.14 11.07 -10.28
N GLY A 232 7.63 10.22 -9.37
CA GLY A 232 8.68 10.60 -8.41
C GLY A 232 8.22 11.52 -7.30
N THR A 233 6.90 11.55 -7.02
CA THR A 233 6.31 12.28 -5.88
C THR A 233 6.70 11.62 -4.56
N VAL A 234 6.86 10.28 -4.57
CA VAL A 234 7.31 9.49 -3.42
C VAL A 234 8.80 9.22 -3.53
N GLU A 235 9.54 9.47 -2.48
CA GLU A 235 10.95 9.10 -2.42
C GLU A 235 11.13 7.57 -2.36
N SER A 236 11.62 6.98 -3.45
CA SER A 236 11.83 5.54 -3.57
C SER A 236 12.94 5.21 -4.57
N ALA A 237 13.53 4.02 -4.47
CA ALA A 237 14.54 3.55 -5.42
C ALA A 237 14.01 3.41 -6.87
N VAL A 238 12.71 3.38 -7.06
CA VAL A 238 12.08 3.35 -8.39
C VAL A 238 12.45 4.60 -9.20
N ARG A 239 12.61 5.75 -8.53
CA ARG A 239 12.98 7.02 -9.19
C ARG A 239 14.31 6.91 -9.95
N GLU A 240 15.29 6.19 -9.40
CA GLU A 240 16.58 5.97 -10.05
C GLU A 240 16.42 5.12 -11.33
N ARG A 241 15.55 4.10 -11.31
CA ARG A 241 15.24 3.28 -12.49
C ARG A 241 14.57 4.07 -13.60
N LEU A 242 13.65 4.97 -13.26
CA LEU A 242 12.89 5.78 -14.22
C LEU A 242 13.76 6.83 -14.95
N GLY A 243 14.85 7.27 -14.33
CA GLY A 243 15.72 8.30 -14.87
C GLY A 243 14.98 9.63 -15.11
N GLU A 244 15.57 10.51 -15.91
CA GLU A 244 15.02 11.84 -16.22
C GLU A 244 13.73 11.79 -17.04
N ASN A 245 13.56 10.73 -17.84
CA ASN A 245 12.43 10.58 -18.76
C ASN A 245 11.22 9.88 -18.12
N PHE A 246 11.24 9.57 -16.83
CA PHE A 246 10.18 8.85 -16.13
C PHE A 246 9.75 7.55 -16.84
N THR A 247 10.72 6.85 -17.45
CA THR A 247 10.45 5.64 -18.21
C THR A 247 11.54 4.61 -18.00
N ALA A 248 11.15 3.40 -17.60
CA ALA A 248 12.05 2.25 -17.52
C ALA A 248 11.50 1.11 -18.37
N VAL A 249 12.30 0.63 -19.30
CA VAL A 249 11.97 -0.49 -20.19
C VAL A 249 13.07 -1.51 -20.09
N ALA A 250 12.73 -2.76 -19.75
CA ALA A 250 13.70 -3.83 -19.66
C ALA A 250 14.31 -4.13 -21.06
N PRO A 251 15.60 -4.53 -21.12
CA PRO A 251 16.31 -4.66 -22.40
C PRO A 251 15.83 -5.81 -23.29
N ASP A 252 15.09 -6.76 -22.73
CA ASP A 252 14.53 -7.93 -23.42
C ASP A 252 13.08 -7.76 -23.86
N VAL A 253 12.52 -6.54 -23.75
CA VAL A 253 11.17 -6.22 -24.19
C VAL A 253 11.10 -6.19 -25.72
N GLU A 254 10.21 -6.99 -26.31
CA GLU A 254 9.86 -6.96 -27.71
C GLU A 254 8.83 -5.83 -27.96
N ASN A 255 9.27 -4.70 -28.50
CA ASN A 255 8.42 -3.52 -28.67
C ASN A 255 8.31 -3.08 -30.13
N ALA A 256 7.12 -3.24 -30.70
CA ALA A 256 6.74 -2.70 -32.01
C ALA A 256 5.77 -1.51 -31.91
N GLY A 257 5.39 -1.12 -30.68
CA GLY A 257 4.49 -0.01 -30.41
C GLY A 257 5.20 1.26 -29.93
N ARG A 258 4.46 2.09 -29.22
CA ARG A 258 4.95 3.36 -28.65
C ARG A 258 4.79 3.39 -27.15
N ILE A 259 5.88 3.62 -26.41
CA ILE A 259 5.87 3.84 -24.95
C ILE A 259 5.91 5.36 -24.68
N ILE A 260 5.04 5.80 -23.77
CA ILE A 260 4.83 7.22 -23.38
C ILE A 260 5.11 7.33 -21.87
N PRO A 261 5.92 8.31 -21.41
CA PRO A 261 6.11 8.58 -20.00
C PRO A 261 4.80 8.94 -19.26
N ALA A 262 4.62 8.64 -17.96
CA ALA A 262 5.49 7.82 -17.13
C ALA A 262 5.14 6.34 -17.32
N ALA A 263 6.15 5.47 -17.42
CA ALA A 263 5.90 4.05 -17.64
C ALA A 263 7.04 3.15 -17.15
N ILE A 264 6.67 1.99 -16.65
CA ILE A 264 7.59 0.86 -16.39
C ILE A 264 7.12 -0.33 -17.20
N VAL A 265 8.04 -0.94 -17.94
CA VAL A 265 7.83 -2.18 -18.68
C VAL A 265 8.87 -3.19 -18.26
N GLU A 266 8.42 -4.21 -17.55
CA GLU A 266 9.27 -5.24 -16.97
C GLU A 266 9.71 -6.31 -17.98
N PRO A 267 10.70 -7.16 -17.65
CA PRO A 267 11.22 -8.20 -18.53
C PRO A 267 10.17 -9.13 -19.11
N GLY A 268 10.43 -9.63 -20.34
CA GLY A 268 9.60 -10.62 -21.02
C GLY A 268 8.33 -10.06 -21.66
N CYS A 269 8.10 -8.74 -21.57
CA CYS A 269 6.93 -8.12 -22.19
C CYS A 269 7.02 -8.10 -23.73
N ARG A 270 5.86 -8.25 -24.39
CA ARG A 270 5.69 -8.12 -25.84
C ARG A 270 4.63 -7.08 -26.15
N ILE A 271 4.96 -6.11 -26.97
CA ILE A 271 4.09 -5.00 -27.34
C ILE A 271 3.92 -5.01 -28.87
N GLY A 272 2.68 -5.23 -29.32
CA GLY A 272 2.30 -5.33 -30.73
C GLY A 272 2.45 -4.02 -31.50
N ALA A 273 2.34 -4.12 -32.84
CA ALA A 273 2.43 -2.98 -33.74
C ALA A 273 1.34 -1.95 -33.42
N ASP A 274 1.67 -0.66 -33.58
CA ASP A 274 0.76 0.46 -33.33
C ASP A 274 0.14 0.54 -31.93
N ALA A 275 0.53 -0.34 -31.00
CA ALA A 275 0.09 -0.27 -29.61
C ALA A 275 0.66 1.00 -28.93
N ARG A 276 -0.11 1.57 -28.00
CA ARG A 276 0.27 2.78 -27.25
C ARG A 276 0.21 2.48 -25.76
N ILE A 277 1.38 2.51 -25.10
CA ILE A 277 1.55 2.18 -23.71
C ILE A 277 2.06 3.42 -22.98
N GLY A 278 1.31 3.95 -22.04
CA GLY A 278 1.85 5.02 -21.23
C GLY A 278 0.85 6.06 -20.77
N GLY A 279 1.40 7.13 -20.19
CA GLY A 279 0.67 8.02 -19.35
C GLY A 279 0.30 7.34 -18.03
N ARG A 280 1.32 6.94 -17.23
CA ARG A 280 1.17 6.26 -15.93
C ARG A 280 0.77 4.79 -16.08
N VAL A 281 1.66 3.99 -16.67
CA VAL A 281 1.44 2.56 -16.89
C VAL A 281 2.55 1.72 -16.26
N VAL A 282 2.15 0.63 -15.63
CA VAL A 282 3.03 -0.47 -15.23
C VAL A 282 2.62 -1.70 -16.02
N LEU A 283 3.54 -2.26 -16.79
CA LEU A 283 3.46 -3.61 -17.32
C LEU A 283 4.45 -4.48 -16.55
N GLU A 284 3.93 -5.40 -15.74
CA GLU A 284 4.76 -6.38 -15.05
C GLU A 284 5.32 -7.43 -16.01
N ARG A 285 6.13 -8.35 -15.46
CA ARG A 285 6.83 -9.37 -16.25
C ARG A 285 5.88 -10.19 -17.12
N ASP A 286 6.38 -10.55 -18.31
CA ASP A 286 5.72 -11.48 -19.23
C ASP A 286 4.33 -11.03 -19.73
N VAL A 287 4.03 -9.72 -19.66
CA VAL A 287 2.79 -9.17 -20.21
C VAL A 287 2.85 -9.12 -21.72
N SER A 288 1.75 -9.53 -22.38
CA SER A 288 1.59 -9.49 -23.82
C SER A 288 0.47 -8.51 -24.19
N VAL A 289 0.76 -7.60 -25.11
CA VAL A 289 -0.18 -6.57 -25.60
C VAL A 289 -0.31 -6.68 -27.11
N GLY A 290 -1.53 -6.82 -27.61
CA GLY A 290 -1.86 -6.97 -29.01
C GLY A 290 -1.69 -5.68 -29.81
N GLU A 291 -1.93 -5.82 -31.13
CA GLU A 291 -1.80 -4.75 -32.13
C GLU A 291 -2.84 -3.64 -31.88
N ALA A 292 -2.46 -2.38 -32.13
CA ALA A 292 -3.29 -1.19 -32.02
C ALA A 292 -4.03 -1.01 -30.66
N THR A 293 -3.58 -1.70 -29.62
CA THR A 293 -4.14 -1.62 -28.26
C THR A 293 -3.60 -0.40 -27.52
N VAL A 294 -4.48 0.28 -26.77
CA VAL A 294 -4.15 1.46 -25.97
C VAL A 294 -4.24 1.13 -24.50
N ILE A 295 -3.13 1.32 -23.76
CA ILE A 295 -3.09 1.17 -22.29
C ILE A 295 -2.66 2.50 -21.69
N GLU A 296 -3.49 3.04 -20.79
CA GLU A 296 -3.29 4.35 -20.16
C GLU A 296 -3.73 4.33 -18.71
N ARG A 297 -2.93 4.90 -17.78
CA ARG A 297 -3.26 5.01 -16.35
C ARG A 297 -3.68 3.66 -15.74
N ALA A 298 -2.94 2.61 -16.02
CA ALA A 298 -3.30 1.25 -15.67
C ALA A 298 -2.11 0.45 -15.14
N VAL A 299 -2.42 -0.54 -14.32
CA VAL A 299 -1.47 -1.54 -13.83
C VAL A 299 -1.87 -2.89 -14.40
N ILE A 300 -0.95 -3.50 -15.13
CA ILE A 300 -1.10 -4.82 -15.74
C ILE A 300 -0.12 -5.75 -15.07
N LEU A 301 -0.64 -6.68 -14.29
CA LEU A 301 0.16 -7.60 -13.49
C LEU A 301 0.70 -8.77 -14.33
N GLN A 302 1.67 -9.47 -13.76
CA GLN A 302 2.47 -10.48 -14.41
C GLN A 302 1.68 -11.49 -15.26
N GLY A 303 2.16 -11.74 -16.48
CA GLY A 303 1.65 -12.79 -17.35
C GLY A 303 0.26 -12.51 -17.94
N ALA A 304 -0.25 -11.29 -17.83
CA ALA A 304 -1.51 -10.92 -18.46
C ALA A 304 -1.36 -10.84 -19.99
N GLU A 305 -2.38 -11.31 -20.71
CA GLU A 305 -2.46 -11.30 -22.17
C GLU A 305 -3.62 -10.39 -22.61
N ILE A 306 -3.33 -9.37 -23.39
CA ILE A 306 -4.32 -8.40 -23.89
C ILE A 306 -4.34 -8.50 -25.40
N GLY A 307 -5.52 -8.72 -25.98
CA GLY A 307 -5.73 -8.88 -27.41
C GLY A 307 -5.57 -7.58 -28.20
N ASP A 308 -5.95 -7.64 -29.48
CA ASP A 308 -5.82 -6.55 -30.44
C ASP A 308 -6.95 -5.51 -30.28
N HIS A 309 -6.63 -4.25 -30.66
CA HIS A 309 -7.60 -3.14 -30.68
C HIS A 309 -8.32 -2.87 -29.36
N CYS A 310 -7.73 -3.20 -28.22
CA CYS A 310 -8.31 -2.98 -26.90
C CYS A 310 -8.06 -1.55 -26.38
N VAL A 311 -8.91 -1.11 -25.45
CA VAL A 311 -8.74 0.12 -24.67
C VAL A 311 -8.74 -0.25 -23.20
N ILE A 312 -7.60 -0.09 -22.54
CA ILE A 312 -7.37 -0.43 -21.13
C ILE A 312 -6.98 0.86 -20.39
N ARG A 313 -7.92 1.42 -19.61
CA ARG A 313 -7.70 2.76 -19.04
C ARG A 313 -8.21 2.87 -17.61
N GLY A 314 -7.37 3.44 -16.71
CA GLY A 314 -7.75 3.71 -15.32
C GLY A 314 -8.23 2.47 -14.58
N CYS A 315 -7.53 1.35 -14.72
CA CYS A 315 -7.95 0.05 -14.20
C CYS A 315 -6.76 -0.79 -13.73
N ILE A 316 -7.06 -1.90 -13.08
CA ILE A 316 -6.06 -2.86 -12.60
C ILE A 316 -6.40 -4.23 -13.19
N VAL A 317 -5.44 -4.81 -13.90
CA VAL A 317 -5.54 -6.14 -14.52
C VAL A 317 -4.65 -7.09 -13.74
N GLY A 318 -5.25 -8.09 -13.10
CA GLY A 318 -4.58 -9.10 -12.29
C GLY A 318 -3.64 -10.02 -13.06
N GLY A 319 -2.85 -10.78 -12.33
CA GLY A 319 -1.89 -11.72 -12.94
C GLY A 319 -2.57 -12.81 -13.76
N GLY A 320 -1.98 -13.16 -14.92
CA GLY A 320 -2.49 -14.21 -15.79
C GLY A 320 -3.88 -13.98 -16.38
N VAL A 321 -4.38 -12.76 -16.34
CA VAL A 321 -5.65 -12.38 -16.97
C VAL A 321 -5.53 -12.46 -18.48
N ARG A 322 -6.57 -12.93 -19.15
CA ARG A 322 -6.68 -12.93 -20.61
C ARG A 322 -7.82 -12.05 -21.05
N ILE A 323 -7.54 -11.09 -21.91
CA ILE A 323 -8.52 -10.19 -22.50
C ILE A 323 -8.49 -10.40 -24.02
N GLY A 324 -9.62 -10.76 -24.61
CA GLY A 324 -9.79 -10.92 -26.05
C GLY A 324 -9.70 -9.61 -26.81
N ASP A 325 -10.00 -9.65 -28.10
CA ASP A 325 -9.89 -8.50 -28.99
C ASP A 325 -11.04 -7.49 -28.81
N ARG A 326 -10.77 -6.22 -29.15
CA ARG A 326 -11.74 -5.11 -29.17
C ARG A 326 -12.47 -4.89 -27.86
N CYS A 327 -11.81 -5.24 -26.75
CA CYS A 327 -12.34 -5.04 -25.40
C CYS A 327 -12.05 -3.64 -24.86
N HIS A 328 -12.97 -3.12 -24.04
CA HIS A 328 -12.78 -1.90 -23.26
C HIS A 328 -12.79 -2.26 -21.76
N VAL A 329 -11.72 -1.95 -21.05
CA VAL A 329 -11.63 -2.13 -19.59
C VAL A 329 -11.21 -0.80 -18.97
N GLU A 330 -12.18 -0.11 -18.35
CA GLU A 330 -12.01 1.28 -17.95
C GLU A 330 -12.66 1.57 -16.58
N GLY A 331 -12.48 2.80 -16.07
CA GLY A 331 -13.29 3.38 -14.99
C GLY A 331 -13.15 2.66 -13.66
N LEU A 332 -11.92 2.41 -13.22
CA LEU A 332 -11.59 1.72 -11.96
C LEU A 332 -12.01 0.24 -11.93
N ALA A 333 -12.18 -0.38 -13.09
CA ALA A 333 -12.37 -1.82 -13.15
C ALA A 333 -11.17 -2.56 -12.55
N VAL A 334 -11.43 -3.63 -11.81
CA VAL A 334 -10.39 -4.49 -11.24
C VAL A 334 -10.67 -5.94 -11.62
N LEU A 335 -9.76 -6.52 -12.40
CA LEU A 335 -9.81 -7.91 -12.80
C LEU A 335 -8.91 -8.73 -11.86
N GLY A 336 -9.47 -9.74 -11.22
CA GLY A 336 -8.73 -10.67 -10.36
C GLY A 336 -7.85 -11.63 -11.15
N GLU A 337 -7.00 -12.33 -10.46
CA GLU A 337 -6.06 -13.30 -11.04
C GLU A 337 -6.75 -14.35 -11.92
N GLY A 338 -6.20 -14.63 -13.12
CA GLY A 338 -6.68 -15.66 -14.01
C GLY A 338 -8.07 -15.45 -14.62
N VAL A 339 -8.61 -14.24 -14.56
CA VAL A 339 -9.87 -13.88 -15.26
C VAL A 339 -9.68 -14.00 -16.76
N THR A 340 -10.68 -14.51 -17.44
CA THR A 340 -10.73 -14.57 -18.90
C THR A 340 -11.90 -13.75 -19.43
N ILE A 341 -11.63 -12.77 -20.29
CA ILE A 341 -12.62 -11.92 -20.96
C ILE A 341 -12.55 -12.25 -22.45
N GLY A 342 -13.67 -12.70 -23.01
CA GLY A 342 -13.80 -12.91 -24.46
C GLY A 342 -13.84 -11.60 -25.25
N ASP A 343 -13.91 -11.68 -26.56
CA ASP A 343 -13.90 -10.54 -27.47
C ASP A 343 -15.09 -9.59 -27.26
N ASP A 344 -14.94 -8.33 -27.72
CA ASP A 344 -16.02 -7.34 -27.82
C ASP A 344 -16.76 -7.03 -26.50
N ASN A 345 -16.07 -7.12 -25.34
CA ASN A 345 -16.63 -6.80 -24.02
C ASN A 345 -16.29 -5.37 -23.58
N VAL A 346 -17.20 -4.73 -22.85
CA VAL A 346 -17.01 -3.41 -22.23
C VAL A 346 -17.17 -3.53 -20.71
N ILE A 347 -16.10 -3.39 -19.95
CA ILE A 347 -16.03 -3.53 -18.50
C ILE A 347 -15.70 -2.16 -17.89
N THR A 348 -16.64 -1.55 -17.21
CA THR A 348 -16.47 -0.18 -16.68
C THR A 348 -17.08 0.02 -15.28
N HIS A 349 -17.20 1.27 -14.83
CA HIS A 349 -17.93 1.70 -13.63
C HIS A 349 -17.51 1.00 -12.33
N GLY A 350 -16.20 0.79 -12.13
CA GLY A 350 -15.68 0.16 -10.92
C GLY A 350 -16.00 -1.33 -10.81
N ALA A 351 -16.22 -2.01 -11.94
CA ALA A 351 -16.48 -3.43 -11.96
C ALA A 351 -15.39 -4.23 -11.23
N ARG A 352 -15.79 -5.18 -10.39
CA ARG A 352 -14.90 -6.06 -9.63
C ARG A 352 -15.13 -7.49 -10.11
N ILE A 353 -14.21 -8.04 -10.91
CA ILE A 353 -14.29 -9.40 -11.43
C ILE A 353 -13.35 -10.28 -10.63
N PHE A 354 -13.91 -11.27 -9.93
CA PHE A 354 -13.16 -12.10 -9.00
C PHE A 354 -12.31 -13.16 -9.74
N PRO A 355 -11.26 -13.69 -9.09
CA PRO A 355 -10.32 -14.63 -9.72
C PRO A 355 -11.00 -15.82 -10.41
N GLY A 356 -10.46 -16.20 -11.58
CA GLY A 356 -10.88 -17.36 -12.33
C GLY A 356 -12.23 -17.25 -13.05
N VAL A 357 -12.90 -16.10 -13.01
CA VAL A 357 -14.14 -15.86 -13.75
C VAL A 357 -13.87 -15.81 -15.24
N THR A 358 -14.76 -16.43 -16.04
CA THR A 358 -14.74 -16.36 -17.50
C THR A 358 -15.98 -15.62 -18.00
N ILE A 359 -15.78 -14.61 -18.84
CA ILE A 359 -16.83 -13.82 -19.51
C ILE A 359 -16.76 -14.13 -21.00
N PRO A 360 -17.82 -14.66 -21.62
CA PRO A 360 -17.88 -14.96 -23.05
C PRO A 360 -17.78 -13.69 -23.92
N ASP A 361 -17.58 -13.88 -25.24
CA ASP A 361 -17.57 -12.80 -26.21
C ASP A 361 -18.86 -11.96 -26.16
N GLY A 362 -18.69 -10.65 -26.17
CA GLY A 362 -19.78 -9.67 -26.21
C GLY A 362 -20.84 -9.79 -25.11
N ALA A 363 -20.52 -10.44 -24.01
CA ALA A 363 -21.47 -10.68 -22.91
C ALA A 363 -21.76 -9.42 -22.09
N ILE A 364 -20.83 -8.47 -22.03
CA ILE A 364 -20.97 -7.20 -21.31
C ILE A 364 -20.74 -6.04 -22.28
N LYS A 365 -21.71 -5.12 -22.42
CA LYS A 365 -21.69 -4.02 -23.40
C LYS A 365 -22.16 -2.67 -22.82
N PHE A 366 -21.94 -2.40 -21.55
CA PHE A 366 -22.37 -1.16 -20.90
C PHE A 366 -21.36 -0.66 -19.85
#